data_60bc29c9951d7fdaa56b006d9bb43bf3
#
_entry.id   60bc29c9951d7fdaa56b006d9bb43bf3
#
_cell.length_a   1.000
_cell.length_b   1.000
_cell.length_c   1.000
_cell.angle_alpha   90.00
_cell.angle_beta   90.00
_cell.angle_gamma   90.00
#
_symmetry.space_group_name_H-M   'P 1'
#
loop_
_entity.id
_entity.type
_entity.pdbx_description
1 polymer ?
#
loop_
_entity_poly.entity_id
_entity_poly.type
_entity_poly.pdbx_seq_one_letter_code
_entity_poly.pdbx_strand_id
1 'polypeptide(L)'
;MKMMKKWLSLLLCGVLLLSTGGLFAACGKQTDDGTTNATDAAKSQVTLRYLNFKPEIAGVYEKIAKAYKEETGVNVIVETAANNQYESTLTAKMATAEAPTLFQINGPKGYANWAPYCADLSDTKLYEHLTDKSLAVTGDGKVYGIPYVVEGYGIIYNEAITDKYFALKDRDSKYKSMDEVRSFAALKSVADDMQKHKKELGIEGVFAATSLKSGEDWRWQTHLMNVPIYYEFKQNKVDLTTDATKEITFSFGDNFKNIFDLYLTCLLYTSPSPRDV
;
A
#
# COMPACT_ATOMS: atom_id res chain seq x y z
N MET A 1 14.93 0.36 51.92
CA MET A 1 14.12 0.44 50.68
C MET A 1 14.34 -0.71 49.70
N LYS A 2 15.35 -1.56 49.80
CA LYS A 2 15.58 -2.74 48.91
C LYS A 2 14.93 -4.06 49.38
N MET A 3 14.53 -4.16 50.61
CA MET A 3 13.89 -5.39 51.14
C MET A 3 12.36 -5.42 50.99
N MET A 4 11.71 -4.28 50.89
CA MET A 4 10.25 -4.20 50.75
C MET A 4 9.73 -4.59 49.33
N LYS A 5 10.58 -4.49 48.28
CA LYS A 5 10.22 -4.89 46.92
C LYS A 5 10.23 -6.40 46.66
N LYS A 6 10.92 -7.18 47.50
CA LYS A 6 10.96 -8.66 47.37
C LYS A 6 9.74 -9.36 47.96
N TRP A 7 9.09 -8.74 48.94
CA TRP A 7 7.88 -9.31 49.57
C TRP A 7 6.59 -9.04 48.80
N LEU A 8 6.55 -7.96 48.00
CA LEU A 8 5.40 -7.65 47.18
C LEU A 8 5.31 -8.57 45.93
N SER A 9 6.46 -9.09 45.48
CA SER A 9 6.52 -10.01 44.32
C SER A 9 6.09 -11.44 44.68
N LEU A 10 6.23 -11.84 45.95
CA LEU A 10 5.81 -13.16 46.43
C LEU A 10 4.32 -13.25 46.78
N LEU A 11 3.69 -12.11 47.08
CA LEU A 11 2.25 -12.06 47.35
C LEU A 11 1.41 -12.06 46.08
N LEU A 12 1.94 -11.64 44.92
CA LEU A 12 1.23 -11.65 43.64
C LEU A 12 1.23 -13.03 42.95
N CYS A 13 2.20 -13.91 43.26
CA CYS A 13 2.22 -15.29 42.76
C CYS A 13 1.33 -16.27 43.54
N GLY A 14 0.92 -15.91 44.76
CA GLY A 14 0.10 -16.77 45.61
C GLY A 14 -1.41 -16.76 45.33
N VAL A 15 -1.91 -15.77 44.60
CA VAL A 15 -3.35 -15.60 44.34
C VAL A 15 -3.81 -16.26 43.04
N LEU A 16 -2.88 -16.71 42.17
CA LEU A 16 -3.21 -17.31 40.86
C LEU A 16 -3.31 -18.85 40.89
N LEU A 17 -3.17 -19.51 42.02
CA LEU A 17 -3.17 -20.99 42.13
C LEU A 17 -4.41 -21.58 42.82
N LEU A 18 -5.47 -20.81 43.08
CA LEU A 18 -6.66 -21.28 43.83
C LEU A 18 -7.98 -21.24 43.04
N SER A 19 -7.96 -21.21 41.68
CA SER A 19 -9.20 -21.22 40.90
C SER A 19 -9.29 -22.34 39.83
N THR A 20 -8.65 -23.51 40.10
CA THR A 20 -8.88 -24.69 39.25
C THR A 20 -9.30 -25.88 40.09
N GLY A 21 -10.54 -25.88 40.53
CA GLY A 21 -11.13 -27.02 41.24
C GLY A 21 -12.63 -26.94 41.24
N GLY A 22 -13.26 -27.67 40.33
CA GLY A 22 -14.70 -27.94 40.39
C GLY A 22 -15.44 -27.76 39.10
N LEU A 23 -15.68 -28.90 38.40
CA LEU A 23 -16.91 -29.23 37.67
C LEU A 23 -16.66 -30.41 36.70
N PHE A 24 -16.50 -31.60 37.33
CA PHE A 24 -16.86 -32.83 36.63
C PHE A 24 -18.03 -33.47 37.44
N ALA A 25 -19.21 -33.50 36.83
CA ALA A 25 -20.20 -34.55 36.96
C ALA A 25 -21.53 -34.11 36.41
N ALA A 26 -21.89 -34.67 35.24
CA ALA A 26 -23.27 -35.03 34.91
C ALA A 26 -23.26 -35.91 33.64
N CYS A 27 -23.06 -37.21 33.81
CA CYS A 27 -23.53 -38.19 32.91
C CYS A 27 -25.01 -38.43 33.25
N GLY A 28 -25.93 -37.96 32.40
CA GLY A 28 -27.34 -38.35 32.36
C GLY A 28 -27.59 -39.19 31.13
N LYS A 29 -27.90 -40.45 31.38
CA LYS A 29 -28.48 -41.38 30.36
C LYS A 29 -29.84 -40.84 29.92
N GLN A 30 -30.02 -40.70 28.61
CA GLN A 30 -31.36 -40.59 28.04
C GLN A 30 -31.53 -41.60 26.91
N THR A 31 -32.58 -42.33 27.02
CA THR A 31 -33.05 -43.43 26.16
C THR A 31 -33.55 -42.90 24.81
N ASP A 32 -33.34 -43.74 23.80
CA ASP A 32 -33.90 -43.70 22.44
C ASP A 32 -35.41 -43.41 22.42
N ASP A 33 -35.80 -42.50 21.58
CA ASP A 33 -36.88 -42.75 20.60
C ASP A 33 -36.97 -41.58 19.58
N GLY A 34 -37.19 -41.92 18.29
CA GLY A 34 -37.82 -41.02 17.33
C GLY A 34 -36.96 -40.33 16.31
N THR A 35 -36.76 -40.98 15.19
CA THR A 35 -36.54 -40.50 13.83
C THR A 35 -36.83 -38.99 13.62
N THR A 36 -35.78 -38.17 13.45
CA THR A 36 -35.88 -36.92 12.73
C THR A 36 -34.65 -36.74 11.85
N ASN A 37 -34.91 -36.40 10.61
CA ASN A 37 -33.97 -36.22 9.51
C ASN A 37 -32.68 -35.44 9.90
N ALA A 38 -31.56 -36.13 9.89
CA ALA A 38 -30.23 -35.54 9.92
C ALA A 38 -29.90 -34.97 8.53
N THR A 39 -30.33 -33.73 8.28
CA THR A 39 -29.87 -32.94 7.12
C THR A 39 -29.85 -31.47 7.47
N ASP A 40 -29.12 -31.14 8.54
CA ASP A 40 -28.54 -29.80 8.74
C ASP A 40 -27.29 -29.96 9.60
N ALA A 41 -26.29 -30.64 9.01
CA ALA A 41 -24.92 -30.40 9.47
C ALA A 41 -24.65 -28.93 9.23
N ALA A 42 -24.66 -28.12 10.28
CA ALA A 42 -24.26 -26.74 10.25
C ALA A 42 -22.93 -26.68 9.50
N LYS A 43 -22.95 -26.24 8.24
CA LYS A 43 -21.74 -25.94 7.47
C LYS A 43 -21.02 -24.90 8.32
N SER A 44 -19.89 -25.27 8.92
CA SER A 44 -19.07 -24.31 9.63
C SER A 44 -18.81 -23.15 8.67
N GLN A 45 -19.37 -21.99 8.97
CA GLN A 45 -19.31 -20.86 8.09
C GLN A 45 -17.86 -20.43 7.96
N VAL A 46 -17.25 -20.67 6.80
CA VAL A 46 -15.87 -20.27 6.53
C VAL A 46 -15.80 -18.76 6.62
N THR A 47 -14.87 -18.28 7.41
CA THR A 47 -14.60 -16.84 7.52
C THR A 47 -13.20 -16.56 7.00
N LEU A 48 -13.12 -15.69 6.03
CA LEU A 48 -11.87 -15.15 5.50
C LEU A 48 -11.65 -13.73 6.07
N ARG A 49 -10.40 -13.38 6.34
CA ARG A 49 -10.03 -12.03 6.77
C ARG A 49 -9.14 -11.39 5.72
N TYR A 50 -9.53 -10.22 5.25
CA TYR A 50 -8.76 -9.44 4.30
C TYR A 50 -8.27 -8.16 4.96
N LEU A 51 -6.96 -7.96 5.00
CA LEU A 51 -6.37 -6.69 5.44
C LEU A 51 -6.18 -5.78 4.23
N ASN A 52 -7.04 -4.77 4.14
CA ASN A 52 -7.01 -3.75 3.09
C ASN A 52 -6.09 -2.59 3.48
N PHE A 53 -5.27 -2.13 2.53
CA PHE A 53 -4.36 -0.98 2.72
C PHE A 53 -4.83 0.28 1.99
N LYS A 54 -5.98 0.25 1.31
CA LYS A 54 -6.57 1.35 0.54
C LYS A 54 -7.82 1.88 1.26
N PRO A 55 -7.69 2.80 2.21
CA PRO A 55 -8.85 3.34 2.95
C PRO A 55 -9.85 4.06 2.06
N GLU A 56 -9.41 4.64 0.93
CA GLU A 56 -10.26 5.34 -0.02
C GLU A 56 -11.31 4.45 -0.70
N ILE A 57 -11.09 3.12 -0.73
CA ILE A 57 -12.03 2.15 -1.32
C ILE A 57 -12.58 1.16 -0.31
N ALA A 58 -12.46 1.43 1.00
CA ALA A 58 -12.94 0.53 2.06
C ALA A 58 -14.42 0.16 1.86
N GLY A 59 -15.28 1.15 1.59
CA GLY A 59 -16.71 0.92 1.37
C GLY A 59 -17.03 0.08 0.12
N VAL A 60 -16.12 0.02 -0.86
CA VAL A 60 -16.26 -0.88 -2.02
C VAL A 60 -16.01 -2.31 -1.60
N TYR A 61 -14.95 -2.55 -0.83
CA TYR A 61 -14.65 -3.90 -0.31
C TYR A 61 -15.73 -4.44 0.63
N GLU A 62 -16.34 -3.59 1.45
CA GLU A 62 -17.50 -3.98 2.28
C GLU A 62 -18.68 -4.46 1.43
N LYS A 63 -18.99 -3.75 0.33
CA LYS A 63 -20.03 -4.17 -0.61
C LYS A 63 -19.69 -5.48 -1.31
N ILE A 64 -18.44 -5.66 -1.73
CA ILE A 64 -17.96 -6.90 -2.35
C ILE A 64 -18.08 -8.06 -1.35
N ALA A 65 -17.63 -7.88 -0.11
CA ALA A 65 -17.72 -8.90 0.94
C ALA A 65 -19.17 -9.33 1.21
N LYS A 66 -20.10 -8.36 1.23
CA LYS A 66 -21.52 -8.64 1.39
C LYS A 66 -22.08 -9.47 0.22
N ALA A 67 -21.85 -9.02 -1.01
CA ALA A 67 -22.31 -9.72 -2.21
C ALA A 67 -21.73 -11.15 -2.30
N TYR A 68 -20.45 -11.31 -2.01
CA TYR A 68 -19.78 -12.61 -2.01
C TYR A 68 -20.37 -13.55 -0.95
N LYS A 69 -20.71 -13.04 0.23
CA LYS A 69 -21.40 -13.82 1.26
C LYS A 69 -22.80 -14.26 0.82
N GLU A 70 -23.55 -13.38 0.18
CA GLU A 70 -24.89 -13.68 -0.34
C GLU A 70 -24.83 -14.77 -1.43
N GLU A 71 -23.82 -14.74 -2.29
CA GLU A 71 -23.65 -15.69 -3.38
C GLU A 71 -23.07 -17.04 -2.93
N THR A 72 -22.08 -17.02 -2.03
CA THR A 72 -21.28 -18.21 -1.71
C THR A 72 -21.50 -18.77 -0.31
N GLY A 73 -22.10 -18.00 0.58
CA GLY A 73 -22.19 -18.32 2.01
C GLY A 73 -20.89 -18.07 2.80
N VAL A 74 -19.80 -17.70 2.14
CA VAL A 74 -18.50 -17.42 2.78
C VAL A 74 -18.51 -16.04 3.40
N ASN A 75 -18.18 -15.95 4.69
CA ASN A 75 -18.05 -14.67 5.36
C ASN A 75 -16.66 -14.05 5.10
N VAL A 76 -16.63 -12.81 4.61
CA VAL A 76 -15.37 -12.05 4.43
C VAL A 76 -15.38 -10.85 5.37
N ILE A 77 -14.42 -10.81 6.28
CA ILE A 77 -14.18 -9.66 7.16
C ILE A 77 -13.10 -8.81 6.51
N VAL A 78 -13.46 -7.60 6.12
CA VAL A 78 -12.51 -6.62 5.58
C VAL A 78 -12.09 -5.67 6.68
N GLU A 79 -10.81 -5.65 6.99
CA GLU A 79 -10.21 -4.70 7.91
C GLU A 79 -9.35 -3.73 7.11
N THR A 80 -9.53 -2.44 7.32
CA THR A 80 -8.76 -1.42 6.61
C THR A 80 -7.73 -0.80 7.54
N ALA A 81 -6.46 -0.94 7.19
CA ALA A 81 -5.39 -0.28 7.91
C ALA A 81 -5.43 1.24 7.69
N ALA A 82 -5.11 2.00 8.73
CA ALA A 82 -4.95 3.45 8.60
C ALA A 82 -3.77 3.80 7.69
N ASN A 83 -3.78 5.01 7.14
CA ASN A 83 -2.69 5.52 6.30
C ASN A 83 -1.34 5.34 7.00
N ASN A 84 -0.37 4.79 6.26
CA ASN A 84 1.00 4.51 6.73
C ASN A 84 1.11 3.54 7.92
N GLN A 85 0.03 2.84 8.28
CA GLN A 85 0.00 1.88 9.39
C GLN A 85 -0.11 0.42 8.92
N TYR A 86 -0.06 0.15 7.60
CA TYR A 86 -0.31 -1.17 7.07
C TYR A 86 0.66 -2.23 7.62
N GLU A 87 1.96 -2.02 7.51
CA GLU A 87 2.97 -2.98 7.95
C GLU A 87 2.93 -3.23 9.47
N SER A 88 2.73 -2.18 10.26
CA SER A 88 2.59 -2.32 11.71
C SER A 88 1.30 -3.06 12.09
N THR A 89 0.21 -2.80 11.39
CA THR A 89 -1.07 -3.51 11.58
C THR A 89 -0.94 -4.97 11.19
N LEU A 90 -0.34 -5.27 10.04
CA LEU A 90 -0.11 -6.64 9.58
C LEU A 90 0.75 -7.42 10.60
N THR A 91 1.84 -6.81 11.07
CA THR A 91 2.72 -7.42 12.08
C THR A 91 1.95 -7.76 13.36
N ALA A 92 1.14 -6.82 13.86
CA ALA A 92 0.35 -7.04 15.05
C ALA A 92 -0.70 -8.15 14.87
N LYS A 93 -1.36 -8.20 13.71
CA LYS A 93 -2.41 -9.17 13.41
C LYS A 93 -1.87 -10.58 13.17
N MET A 94 -0.75 -10.74 12.48
CA MET A 94 -0.15 -12.04 12.19
C MET A 94 0.20 -12.85 13.45
N ALA A 95 0.40 -12.18 14.57
CA ALA A 95 0.66 -12.82 15.86
C ALA A 95 -0.60 -13.25 16.63
N THR A 96 -1.80 -13.09 16.06
CA THR A 96 -3.08 -13.32 16.76
C THR A 96 -3.95 -14.35 16.03
N ALA A 97 -5.01 -14.79 16.71
CA ALA A 97 -6.07 -15.64 16.09
C ALA A 97 -6.86 -14.89 14.98
N GLU A 98 -6.67 -13.59 14.85
CA GLU A 98 -7.29 -12.75 13.83
C GLU A 98 -6.35 -12.44 12.65
N ALA A 99 -5.31 -13.25 12.46
CA ALA A 99 -4.40 -13.11 11.33
C ALA A 99 -5.18 -13.05 10.00
N PRO A 100 -4.82 -12.12 9.10
CA PRO A 100 -5.49 -12.03 7.81
C PRO A 100 -5.19 -13.26 6.95
N THR A 101 -6.23 -13.78 6.30
CA THR A 101 -6.14 -14.86 5.29
C THR A 101 -5.60 -14.30 3.98
N LEU A 102 -5.99 -13.06 3.65
CA LEU A 102 -5.55 -12.32 2.48
C LEU A 102 -4.89 -11.02 2.95
N PHE A 103 -3.70 -10.78 2.49
CA PHE A 103 -2.94 -9.58 2.81
C PHE A 103 -2.03 -9.18 1.65
N GLN A 104 -1.61 -7.93 1.62
CA GLN A 104 -0.72 -7.42 0.60
C GLN A 104 0.74 -7.55 1.04
N ILE A 105 1.58 -7.93 0.09
CA ILE A 105 3.03 -7.84 0.19
C ILE A 105 3.55 -6.76 -0.78
N ASN A 106 4.51 -5.96 -0.34
CA ASN A 106 5.07 -4.87 -1.13
C ASN A 106 6.28 -5.36 -1.95
N GLY A 107 5.98 -6.09 -3.03
CA GLY A 107 6.99 -6.60 -3.95
C GLY A 107 7.99 -7.58 -3.32
N PRO A 108 9.20 -7.72 -3.88
CA PRO A 108 10.21 -8.66 -3.40
C PRO A 108 10.63 -8.44 -1.95
N LYS A 109 10.75 -7.18 -1.51
CA LYS A 109 11.08 -6.87 -0.11
C LYS A 109 9.96 -7.27 0.84
N GLY A 110 8.70 -7.04 0.46
CA GLY A 110 7.55 -7.51 1.22
C GLY A 110 7.51 -9.02 1.31
N TYR A 111 7.81 -9.72 0.21
CA TYR A 111 7.94 -11.16 0.23
C TYR A 111 9.03 -11.63 1.20
N ALA A 112 10.22 -11.05 1.16
CA ALA A 112 11.30 -11.42 2.09
C ALA A 112 10.89 -11.29 3.56
N ASN A 113 10.06 -10.31 3.91
CA ASN A 113 9.55 -10.12 5.26
C ASN A 113 8.47 -11.15 5.64
N TRP A 114 7.62 -11.54 4.68
CA TRP A 114 6.40 -12.31 4.92
C TRP A 114 6.42 -13.73 4.32
N ALA A 115 7.51 -14.16 3.71
CA ALA A 115 7.63 -15.46 3.05
C ALA A 115 7.09 -16.66 3.88
N PRO A 116 7.34 -16.76 5.20
CA PRO A 116 6.81 -17.86 6.01
C PRO A 116 5.28 -17.93 6.11
N TYR A 117 4.60 -16.85 5.78
CA TYR A 117 3.14 -16.71 5.83
C TYR A 117 2.47 -16.74 4.46
N CYS A 118 3.26 -16.73 3.38
CA CYS A 118 2.76 -16.73 2.01
C CYS A 118 2.51 -18.15 1.52
N ALA A 119 1.33 -18.40 0.98
CA ALA A 119 1.02 -19.63 0.29
C ALA A 119 1.54 -19.62 -1.15
N ASP A 120 1.89 -20.79 -1.68
CA ASP A 120 2.20 -20.95 -3.11
C ASP A 120 0.92 -20.78 -3.94
N LEU A 121 0.93 -19.81 -4.84
CA LEU A 121 -0.18 -19.42 -5.71
C LEU A 121 0.02 -19.89 -7.16
N SER A 122 1.05 -20.69 -7.45
CA SER A 122 1.44 -21.11 -8.80
C SER A 122 0.34 -21.82 -9.56
N ASP A 123 -0.48 -22.62 -8.86
CA ASP A 123 -1.56 -23.43 -9.45
C ASP A 123 -2.94 -22.78 -9.30
N THR A 124 -2.98 -21.48 -8.97
CA THR A 124 -4.26 -20.78 -8.80
C THR A 124 -4.79 -20.25 -10.14
N LYS A 125 -6.12 -20.26 -10.30
CA LYS A 125 -6.78 -19.63 -11.46
C LYS A 125 -6.46 -18.16 -11.58
N LEU A 126 -6.20 -17.46 -10.47
CA LEU A 126 -5.80 -16.07 -10.48
C LEU A 126 -4.45 -15.88 -11.19
N TYR A 127 -3.47 -16.73 -10.91
CA TYR A 127 -2.18 -16.70 -11.59
C TYR A 127 -2.31 -17.14 -13.05
N GLU A 128 -3.15 -18.13 -13.34
CA GLU A 128 -3.42 -18.57 -14.72
C GLU A 128 -3.90 -17.41 -15.59
N HIS A 129 -4.84 -16.61 -15.07
CA HIS A 129 -5.43 -15.46 -15.79
C HIS A 129 -4.56 -14.20 -15.81
N LEU A 130 -3.43 -14.16 -15.11
CA LEU A 130 -2.53 -13.02 -15.14
C LEU A 130 -1.93 -12.86 -16.53
N THR A 131 -2.19 -11.73 -17.18
CA THR A 131 -1.76 -11.44 -18.56
C THR A 131 -0.25 -11.23 -18.67
N ASP A 132 0.37 -10.63 -17.67
CA ASP A 132 1.81 -10.44 -17.56
C ASP A 132 2.34 -11.12 -16.29
N LYS A 133 2.85 -12.32 -16.45
CA LYS A 133 3.37 -13.13 -15.34
C LYS A 133 4.65 -12.57 -14.71
N SER A 134 5.34 -11.66 -15.40
CA SER A 134 6.54 -10.98 -14.86
C SER A 134 6.21 -10.04 -13.70
N LEU A 135 4.94 -9.66 -13.54
CA LEU A 135 4.46 -8.82 -12.45
C LEU A 135 4.21 -9.60 -11.14
N ALA A 136 4.21 -10.94 -11.19
CA ALA A 136 4.04 -11.75 -10.00
C ALA A 136 5.28 -11.67 -9.08
N VAL A 137 5.03 -11.70 -7.78
CA VAL A 137 6.13 -11.84 -6.81
C VAL A 137 6.48 -13.30 -6.67
N THR A 138 7.72 -13.63 -7.01
CA THR A 138 8.22 -15.01 -7.05
C THR A 138 9.37 -15.22 -6.06
N GLY A 139 9.56 -16.47 -5.63
CA GLY A 139 10.70 -16.92 -4.85
C GLY A 139 10.82 -18.44 -4.98
N ASP A 140 12.05 -18.96 -5.03
CA ASP A 140 12.32 -20.41 -5.13
C ASP A 140 11.53 -21.15 -6.24
N GLY A 141 11.29 -20.46 -7.37
CA GLY A 141 10.55 -20.98 -8.50
C GLY A 141 9.03 -21.04 -8.33
N LYS A 142 8.48 -20.45 -7.28
CA LYS A 142 7.05 -20.40 -6.94
C LYS A 142 6.51 -18.98 -6.96
N VAL A 143 5.18 -18.86 -6.98
CA VAL A 143 4.44 -17.59 -6.97
C VAL A 143 3.85 -17.36 -5.59
N TYR A 144 4.15 -16.21 -4.98
CA TYR A 144 3.70 -15.85 -3.64
C TYR A 144 2.88 -14.57 -3.59
N GLY A 145 2.86 -13.81 -4.67
CA GLY A 145 2.04 -12.61 -4.79
C GLY A 145 1.57 -12.39 -6.21
N ILE A 146 0.31 -12.04 -6.35
CA ILE A 146 -0.33 -11.73 -7.63
C ILE A 146 -0.74 -10.26 -7.60
N PRO A 147 -0.32 -9.44 -8.58
CA PRO A 147 -0.73 -8.04 -8.65
C PRO A 147 -2.24 -7.95 -8.91
N TYR A 148 -2.92 -7.09 -8.17
CA TYR A 148 -4.34 -6.83 -8.40
C TYR A 148 -4.59 -5.54 -9.20
N VAL A 149 -3.56 -4.67 -9.30
CA VAL A 149 -3.61 -3.41 -10.04
C VAL A 149 -2.22 -3.01 -10.48
N VAL A 150 -2.13 -2.33 -11.61
CA VAL A 150 -0.92 -1.66 -12.09
C VAL A 150 -1.13 -0.16 -11.96
N GLU A 151 -0.24 0.50 -11.24
CA GLU A 151 -0.23 1.96 -11.08
C GLU A 151 0.89 2.56 -11.93
N GLY A 152 0.58 3.61 -12.68
CA GLY A 152 1.56 4.36 -13.46
C GLY A 152 1.96 5.65 -12.76
N TYR A 153 3.20 6.07 -12.96
CA TYR A 153 3.68 7.37 -12.52
C TYR A 153 3.75 8.33 -13.69
N GLY A 154 3.33 9.56 -13.46
CA GLY A 154 3.37 10.59 -14.49
C GLY A 154 3.00 11.95 -13.94
N ILE A 155 3.09 12.95 -14.81
CA ILE A 155 2.61 14.29 -14.52
C ILE A 155 1.16 14.37 -14.94
N ILE A 156 0.28 14.59 -13.99
CA ILE A 156 -1.14 14.85 -14.25
C ILE A 156 -1.30 16.37 -14.41
N TYR A 157 -1.94 16.81 -15.46
CA TYR A 157 -2.18 18.23 -15.71
C TYR A 157 -3.66 18.52 -15.95
N ASN A 158 -4.07 19.74 -15.61
CA ASN A 158 -5.41 20.23 -15.94
C ASN A 158 -5.41 20.77 -17.38
N GLU A 159 -6.03 20.03 -18.27
CA GLU A 159 -6.07 20.34 -19.71
C GLU A 159 -6.66 21.73 -19.97
N ALA A 160 -7.74 22.11 -19.31
CA ALA A 160 -8.36 23.42 -19.50
C ALA A 160 -7.42 24.59 -19.15
N ILE A 161 -6.54 24.40 -18.13
CA ILE A 161 -5.53 25.41 -17.77
C ILE A 161 -4.41 25.43 -18.80
N THR A 162 -3.92 24.28 -19.22
CA THR A 162 -2.84 24.20 -20.22
C THR A 162 -3.29 24.69 -21.57
N ASP A 163 -4.53 24.40 -22.01
CA ASP A 163 -5.09 24.93 -23.25
C ASP A 163 -5.21 26.46 -23.21
N LYS A 164 -5.70 26.99 -22.10
CA LYS A 164 -5.73 28.44 -21.90
C LYS A 164 -4.34 29.05 -21.96
N TYR A 165 -3.33 28.41 -21.36
CA TYR A 165 -1.96 28.84 -21.45
C TYR A 165 -1.44 28.81 -22.89
N PHE A 166 -1.60 27.70 -23.61
CA PHE A 166 -1.12 27.59 -24.98
C PHE A 166 -1.83 28.53 -25.97
N ALA A 167 -2.99 29.05 -25.62
CA ALA A 167 -3.71 30.06 -26.39
C ALA A 167 -3.20 31.49 -26.19
N LEU A 168 -2.38 31.75 -25.13
CA LEU A 168 -1.80 33.07 -24.90
C LEU A 168 -0.83 33.44 -26.05
N LYS A 169 -0.84 34.72 -26.43
CA LYS A 169 -0.02 35.23 -27.58
C LYS A 169 1.37 35.69 -27.16
N ASP A 170 1.55 36.05 -25.91
CA ASP A 170 2.73 36.66 -25.34
C ASP A 170 3.61 35.69 -24.51
N ARG A 171 3.47 34.39 -24.82
CA ARG A 171 4.27 33.33 -24.18
C ARG A 171 5.73 33.38 -24.60
N ASP A 172 6.62 33.22 -23.64
CA ASP A 172 8.06 33.05 -23.88
C ASP A 172 8.41 31.61 -24.30
N SER A 173 7.62 30.63 -23.87
CA SER A 173 7.85 29.22 -24.20
C SER A 173 7.53 28.93 -25.65
N LYS A 174 8.45 28.24 -26.33
CA LYS A 174 8.28 27.81 -27.75
C LYS A 174 7.31 26.64 -27.93
N TYR A 175 6.97 25.92 -26.87
CA TYR A 175 6.12 24.73 -26.94
C TYR A 175 4.66 25.14 -27.16
N LYS A 176 3.94 24.32 -27.93
CA LYS A 176 2.56 24.61 -28.38
C LYS A 176 1.50 23.71 -27.74
N SER A 177 1.92 22.61 -27.13
CA SER A 177 1.02 21.67 -26.46
C SER A 177 1.79 20.86 -25.40
N MET A 178 1.07 20.19 -24.50
CA MET A 178 1.68 19.25 -23.55
C MET A 178 2.34 18.05 -24.23
N ASP A 179 1.92 17.71 -25.45
CA ASP A 179 2.54 16.65 -26.24
C ASP A 179 4.00 16.94 -26.62
N GLU A 180 4.37 18.19 -26.70
CA GLU A 180 5.75 18.62 -26.97
C GLU A 180 6.62 18.63 -25.70
N VAL A 181 6.02 18.51 -24.52
CA VAL A 181 6.73 18.55 -23.24
C VAL A 181 7.29 17.15 -22.91
N ARG A 182 8.42 16.80 -23.54
CA ARG A 182 9.03 15.47 -23.48
C ARG A 182 10.37 15.43 -22.75
N SER A 183 10.75 16.51 -22.06
CA SER A 183 12.01 16.58 -21.30
C SER A 183 11.85 17.49 -20.09
N PHE A 184 12.77 17.35 -19.13
CA PHE A 184 12.83 18.24 -17.99
C PHE A 184 12.96 19.73 -18.40
N ALA A 185 13.82 20.02 -19.38
CA ALA A 185 13.99 21.38 -19.89
C ALA A 185 12.70 21.96 -20.52
N ALA A 186 11.93 21.11 -21.23
CA ALA A 186 10.65 21.50 -21.78
C ALA A 186 9.62 21.77 -20.68
N LEU A 187 9.53 20.89 -19.69
CA LEU A 187 8.64 21.05 -18.54
C LEU A 187 8.97 22.34 -17.77
N LYS A 188 10.26 22.54 -17.47
CA LYS A 188 10.71 23.75 -16.75
C LYS A 188 10.38 25.01 -17.53
N SER A 189 10.64 25.05 -18.84
CA SER A 189 10.34 26.19 -19.70
C SER A 189 8.85 26.55 -19.68
N VAL A 190 7.97 25.55 -19.79
CA VAL A 190 6.52 25.75 -19.75
C VAL A 190 6.09 26.22 -18.35
N ALA A 191 6.58 25.58 -17.31
CA ALA A 191 6.22 25.90 -15.93
C ALA A 191 6.64 27.32 -15.54
N ASP A 192 7.89 27.72 -15.85
CA ASP A 192 8.40 29.06 -15.58
C ASP A 192 7.57 30.14 -16.29
N ASP A 193 7.15 29.87 -17.52
CA ASP A 193 6.35 30.79 -18.31
C ASP A 193 4.89 30.83 -17.82
N MET A 194 4.28 29.69 -17.50
CA MET A 194 2.96 29.66 -16.87
C MET A 194 2.94 30.42 -15.53
N GLN A 195 4.04 30.37 -14.77
CA GLN A 195 4.14 31.12 -13.51
C GLN A 195 4.13 32.64 -13.73
N LYS A 196 4.71 33.14 -14.82
CA LYS A 196 4.62 34.56 -15.17
C LYS A 196 3.17 34.96 -15.49
N HIS A 197 2.44 34.06 -16.16
CA HIS A 197 1.06 34.28 -16.60
C HIS A 197 0.00 33.79 -15.58
N LYS A 198 0.39 33.46 -14.34
CA LYS A 198 -0.52 32.83 -13.37
C LYS A 198 -1.82 33.60 -13.11
N LYS A 199 -1.75 34.95 -13.12
CA LYS A 199 -2.94 35.81 -12.93
C LYS A 199 -3.93 35.68 -14.09
N GLU A 200 -3.45 35.64 -15.33
CA GLU A 200 -4.25 35.48 -16.53
C GLU A 200 -4.86 34.09 -16.58
N LEU A 201 -4.10 33.07 -16.13
CA LEU A 201 -4.57 31.68 -16.05
C LEU A 201 -5.58 31.47 -14.91
N GLY A 202 -5.60 32.34 -13.92
CA GLY A 202 -6.46 32.22 -12.74
C GLY A 202 -5.98 31.12 -11.78
N ILE A 203 -4.66 30.94 -11.67
CA ILE A 203 -4.02 29.97 -10.79
C ILE A 203 -3.16 30.67 -9.73
N GLU A 204 -3.00 30.04 -8.58
CA GLU A 204 -2.11 30.54 -7.53
C GLU A 204 -0.66 30.07 -7.74
N GLY A 205 -0.49 28.88 -8.31
CA GLY A 205 0.80 28.29 -8.65
C GLY A 205 0.65 27.24 -9.74
N VAL A 206 1.76 26.93 -10.42
CA VAL A 206 1.78 26.00 -11.55
C VAL A 206 1.71 24.56 -11.09
N PHE A 207 2.30 24.23 -9.96
CA PHE A 207 2.32 22.88 -9.40
C PHE A 207 1.47 22.77 -8.15
N ALA A 208 0.78 21.64 -8.02
CA ALA A 208 0.29 21.12 -6.75
C ALA A 208 1.25 20.03 -6.30
N ALA A 209 2.12 20.35 -5.34
CA ALA A 209 3.07 19.39 -4.79
C ALA A 209 2.54 18.78 -3.48
N THR A 210 2.96 17.56 -3.18
CA THR A 210 2.69 16.97 -1.87
C THR A 210 3.64 17.53 -0.81
N SER A 211 3.16 17.57 0.43
CA SER A 211 3.94 17.97 1.59
C SER A 211 5.12 17.01 1.85
N LEU A 212 6.23 17.54 2.38
CA LEU A 212 7.30 16.73 2.97
C LEU A 212 7.05 16.36 4.43
N LYS A 213 5.85 16.62 4.92
CA LYS A 213 5.45 16.23 6.26
C LYS A 213 5.49 14.71 6.39
N SER A 214 5.95 14.23 7.55
CA SER A 214 5.96 12.79 7.84
C SER A 214 4.60 12.14 7.56
N GLY A 215 4.62 11.07 6.75
CA GLY A 215 3.43 10.37 6.30
C GLY A 215 2.83 10.88 4.97
N GLU A 216 3.35 11.98 4.42
CA GLU A 216 2.95 12.50 3.10
C GLU A 216 4.14 12.55 2.11
N ASP A 217 5.35 12.52 2.62
CA ASP A 217 6.62 12.59 1.91
C ASP A 217 6.94 11.37 1.02
N TRP A 218 6.24 10.26 1.21
CA TRP A 218 6.45 9.03 0.46
C TRP A 218 6.22 9.21 -1.05
N ARG A 219 5.35 10.14 -1.47
CA ARG A 219 5.15 10.43 -2.89
C ARG A 219 6.40 11.02 -3.53
N TRP A 220 7.09 11.89 -2.81
CA TRP A 220 8.37 12.40 -3.26
C TRP A 220 9.44 11.31 -3.28
N GLN A 221 9.54 10.52 -2.21
CA GLN A 221 10.56 9.48 -2.06
C GLN A 221 10.37 8.33 -3.07
N THR A 222 9.16 7.80 -3.19
CA THR A 222 8.90 6.57 -3.94
C THR A 222 8.37 6.80 -5.35
N HIS A 223 7.78 7.95 -5.65
CA HIS A 223 7.31 8.24 -7.00
C HIS A 223 8.34 9.06 -7.76
N LEU A 224 8.67 10.25 -7.27
CA LEU A 224 9.53 11.16 -8.01
C LEU A 224 10.98 10.67 -8.07
N MET A 225 11.54 10.27 -6.92
CA MET A 225 12.93 9.79 -6.83
C MET A 225 13.15 8.40 -7.43
N ASN A 226 12.11 7.60 -7.59
CA ASN A 226 12.24 6.31 -8.27
C ASN A 226 12.67 6.44 -9.74
N VAL A 227 12.37 7.55 -10.40
CA VAL A 227 12.72 7.72 -11.81
C VAL A 227 14.25 7.71 -12.02
N PRO A 228 15.04 8.57 -11.36
CA PRO A 228 16.50 8.51 -11.48
C PRO A 228 17.09 7.20 -10.94
N ILE A 229 16.56 6.66 -9.83
CA ILE A 229 17.01 5.39 -9.25
C ILE A 229 16.82 4.23 -10.24
N TYR A 230 15.72 4.20 -10.97
CA TYR A 230 15.47 3.18 -12.00
C TYR A 230 16.61 3.14 -13.05
N TYR A 231 17.07 4.30 -13.50
CA TYR A 231 18.17 4.36 -14.48
C TYR A 231 19.52 3.92 -13.88
N GLU A 232 19.77 4.25 -12.61
CA GLU A 232 20.95 3.76 -11.90
C GLU A 232 20.93 2.23 -11.76
N PHE A 233 19.80 1.65 -11.38
CA PHE A 233 19.66 0.20 -11.28
C PHE A 233 19.84 -0.49 -12.63
N LYS A 234 19.24 0.07 -13.67
CA LYS A 234 19.40 -0.45 -15.05
C LYS A 234 20.86 -0.41 -15.51
N GLN A 235 21.58 0.68 -15.24
CA GLN A 235 22.99 0.82 -15.57
C GLN A 235 23.86 -0.17 -14.80
N ASN A 236 23.61 -0.35 -13.54
CA ASN A 236 24.35 -1.26 -12.66
C ASN A 236 23.88 -2.72 -12.78
N LYS A 237 22.89 -3.02 -13.63
CA LYS A 237 22.30 -4.36 -13.82
C LYS A 237 21.85 -5.00 -12.49
N VAL A 238 21.24 -4.20 -11.63
CA VAL A 238 20.74 -4.63 -10.32
C VAL A 238 19.62 -5.63 -10.51
N ASP A 239 19.74 -6.78 -9.88
CA ASP A 239 18.65 -7.75 -9.74
C ASP A 239 17.87 -7.46 -8.44
N LEU A 240 16.67 -6.94 -8.59
CA LEU A 240 15.81 -6.56 -7.45
C LEU A 240 15.20 -7.77 -6.72
N THR A 241 15.39 -8.98 -7.25
CA THR A 241 14.90 -10.22 -6.62
C THR A 241 15.91 -10.82 -5.64
N THR A 242 17.11 -10.26 -5.58
CA THR A 242 18.18 -10.72 -4.70
C THR A 242 18.71 -9.61 -3.81
N ASP A 243 19.29 -9.99 -2.67
CA ASP A 243 20.04 -9.08 -1.79
C ASP A 243 21.52 -8.89 -2.22
N ALA A 244 21.88 -9.38 -3.41
CA ALA A 244 23.29 -9.45 -3.84
C ALA A 244 23.89 -8.06 -4.07
N THR A 245 23.09 -7.08 -4.49
CA THR A 245 23.57 -5.73 -4.75
C THR A 245 23.38 -4.85 -3.54
N LYS A 246 24.44 -4.67 -2.77
CA LYS A 246 24.47 -3.78 -1.59
C LYS A 246 25.00 -2.38 -1.88
N GLU A 247 25.79 -2.26 -2.93
CA GLU A 247 26.44 -1.01 -3.36
C GLU A 247 26.26 -0.82 -4.86
N ILE A 248 25.94 0.40 -5.26
CA ILE A 248 25.90 0.82 -6.66
C ILE A 248 26.70 2.10 -6.86
N THR A 249 27.26 2.26 -8.06
CA THR A 249 27.91 3.50 -8.47
C THR A 249 26.90 4.37 -9.18
N PHE A 250 26.67 5.57 -8.67
CA PHE A 250 25.78 6.53 -9.30
C PHE A 250 26.45 7.15 -10.53
N SER A 251 25.79 7.05 -11.68
CA SER A 251 26.27 7.53 -12.98
C SER A 251 25.44 8.69 -13.53
N PHE A 252 24.22 8.87 -13.03
CA PHE A 252 23.27 9.86 -13.53
C PHE A 252 22.98 10.97 -12.48
N GLY A 253 24.03 11.53 -11.88
CA GLY A 253 23.92 12.55 -10.85
C GLY A 253 23.07 13.75 -11.27
N ASP A 254 23.11 14.16 -12.55
CA ASP A 254 22.29 15.24 -13.08
C ASP A 254 20.79 14.93 -13.04
N ASN A 255 20.39 13.67 -13.15
CA ASN A 255 18.97 13.28 -13.02
C ASN A 255 18.46 13.56 -11.60
N PHE A 256 19.26 13.24 -10.59
CA PHE A 256 18.91 13.57 -9.19
C PHE A 256 18.85 15.07 -8.96
N LYS A 257 19.85 15.80 -9.47
CA LYS A 257 19.87 17.26 -9.41
C LYS A 257 18.62 17.86 -10.05
N ASN A 258 18.23 17.40 -11.24
CA ASN A 258 17.05 17.88 -11.93
C ASN A 258 15.76 17.64 -11.13
N ILE A 259 15.63 16.48 -10.45
CA ILE A 259 14.49 16.18 -9.60
C ILE A 259 14.45 17.13 -8.38
N PHE A 260 15.59 17.39 -7.74
CA PHE A 260 15.67 18.35 -6.64
C PHE A 260 15.35 19.77 -7.11
N ASP A 261 15.89 20.19 -8.25
CA ASP A 261 15.62 21.51 -8.82
C ASP A 261 14.13 21.68 -9.17
N LEU A 262 13.51 20.63 -9.75
CA LEU A 262 12.07 20.62 -10.01
C LEU A 262 11.27 20.74 -8.71
N TYR A 263 11.65 20.00 -7.66
CA TYR A 263 10.94 20.03 -6.39
C TYR A 263 11.05 21.40 -5.72
N LEU A 264 12.24 21.99 -5.69
CA LEU A 264 12.46 23.35 -5.15
C LEU A 264 11.68 24.40 -5.97
N THR A 265 11.62 24.25 -7.29
CA THR A 265 10.79 25.10 -8.15
C THR A 265 9.31 24.93 -7.81
N CYS A 266 8.85 23.67 -7.58
CA CYS A 266 7.48 23.41 -7.15
C CYS A 266 7.13 24.13 -5.85
N LEU A 267 8.02 24.16 -4.87
CA LEU A 267 7.79 24.90 -3.61
C LEU A 267 7.53 26.40 -3.82
N LEU A 268 8.15 26.98 -4.85
CA LEU A 268 7.94 28.39 -5.20
C LEU A 268 6.67 28.62 -6.01
N TYR A 269 6.20 27.59 -6.73
CA TYR A 269 5.12 27.68 -7.71
C TYR A 269 3.87 26.87 -7.28
N THR A 270 3.87 26.32 -6.08
CA THR A 270 2.71 25.59 -5.55
C THR A 270 1.70 26.51 -4.90
N SER A 271 0.45 26.19 -5.12
CA SER A 271 -0.63 26.62 -4.24
C SER A 271 -0.58 25.81 -2.93
N PRO A 272 -0.85 26.41 -1.77
CA PRO A 272 -1.04 25.63 -0.54
C PRO A 272 -2.05 24.52 -0.77
N SER A 273 -1.71 23.31 -0.37
CA SER A 273 -2.70 22.22 -0.40
C SER A 273 -3.88 22.58 0.50
N PRO A 274 -5.14 22.29 0.10
CA PRO A 274 -6.30 22.48 0.98
C PRO A 274 -6.18 21.76 2.33
N ARG A 275 -5.19 20.87 2.49
CA ARG A 275 -4.89 20.18 3.75
C ARG A 275 -3.86 20.91 4.62
N ASP A 276 -3.20 21.94 4.08
CA ASP A 276 -2.19 22.71 4.78
C ASP A 276 -2.77 24.02 5.39
N VAL A 277 -4.07 24.21 5.24
CA VAL A 277 -4.83 25.36 5.76
C VAL A 277 -5.69 24.93 6.94
#